data_5f000a8299a86004976239ffd5304ecd
#
_entry.id   5f000a8299a86004976239ffd5304ecd
#
_cell.length_a   1.000
_cell.length_b   1.000
_cell.length_c   1.000
_cell.angle_alpha   90.00
_cell.angle_beta   90.00
_cell.angle_gamma   90.00
#
_symmetry.space_group_name_H-M   'P 1'
#
loop_
_entity.id
_entity.type
_entity.pdbx_description
1 polymer ?
#
loop_
_entity_poly.entity_id
_entity_poly.type
_entity_poly.pdbx_seq_one_letter_code
_entity_poly.pdbx_strand_id
1 'polypeptide(L)'
;MLIADDSLLHNHSELCSTNQEQETKKEEKKESEKSDFIVTPWDVAGTIDYKKLIEKFGTQYIDPPLLEKFKKVTGKELHPWLKRGIYFTHRAFDKFLDAYAEGDPVFLYTGRGPSTEAMHIGHLIPFIFTKWMQDTFNCPLVIQISDEEKAAFKHIEFDSLHKMGFENAKEIISCGFDVKKTFIFSNRDYRLKCQKYENFSTDFKNNTTIKSIQSIFGLNETGNIFMYNWPVYQSVAAFWQAYPHIFGNRPAVCCVPHAIDQDPYFRLARDVAPKMNLIKPTNIMCSFIPPITGQDGKMSSSKADATIFLTDDKETLRKKIMTSCKSGKTPEDDIAYQYLRYFEMDDDKLEKIRKDFISGELTPNGIKEILVEKIWEIMDKIQTNRKKIDEKVLNEYYELKPIELPKPKMKEVIPEEKELYDLLDKYNIKHVTKYHSIISTIDQFEDLEQKINGTICKGLLLKAKEGYIYYIINEHTTVNIKLLAKSLKLKVLRFAESDTYQQILKVNSKTCPSIFAIKNDNEKKIMKVLIDDNIDKNKRVCSLALRQDGTCSIEYNDIIKYLKELQYEVQNL
;
A
#
# COMPACT_ATOMS: atom_id res chain seq x y z
N MET A 1 69.43 1.09 41.26
CA MET A 1 69.90 1.24 39.88
C MET A 1 68.97 0.38 39.02
N LEU A 2 67.86 0.95 38.58
CA LEU A 2 66.88 0.33 37.64
C LEU A 2 66.50 1.45 36.69
N ILE A 3 66.92 1.26 35.47
CA ILE A 3 66.69 2.16 34.35
C ILE A 3 65.22 1.92 33.89
N ALA A 4 64.41 2.96 34.01
CA ALA A 4 63.06 2.95 33.48
C ALA A 4 63.10 3.14 31.94
N ASP A 5 62.44 2.29 31.22
CA ASP A 5 62.34 2.29 29.76
C ASP A 5 61.33 3.34 29.31
N ASP A 6 61.84 4.38 28.63
CA ASP A 6 61.06 5.54 28.14
C ASP A 6 60.17 5.19 26.90
N SER A 7 60.16 3.93 26.45
CA SER A 7 59.39 3.51 25.27
C SER A 7 57.86 3.32 25.53
N LEU A 8 57.44 3.26 26.79
CA LEU A 8 56.01 3.06 27.14
C LEU A 8 55.19 4.35 27.26
N LEU A 9 55.84 5.50 27.35
CA LEU A 9 55.16 6.81 27.43
C LEU A 9 54.78 7.40 26.06
N HIS A 10 55.48 7.01 24.98
CA HIS A 10 55.14 7.49 23.63
C HIS A 10 53.93 6.78 23.02
N ASN A 11 53.69 5.52 23.34
CA ASN A 11 52.53 4.78 22.84
C ASN A 11 51.19 5.17 23.50
N HIS A 12 51.22 5.80 24.68
CA HIS A 12 49.99 6.25 25.37
C HIS A 12 49.50 7.60 24.86
N SER A 13 50.38 8.46 24.33
CA SER A 13 49.96 9.75 23.75
C SER A 13 49.38 9.62 22.35
N GLU A 14 49.88 8.69 21.54
CA GLU A 14 49.29 8.40 20.19
C GLU A 14 47.96 7.67 20.25
N LEU A 15 47.75 6.77 21.23
CA LEU A 15 46.46 6.11 21.44
C LEU A 15 45.38 7.06 22.01
N CYS A 16 45.77 8.08 22.77
CA CYS A 16 44.82 9.07 23.27
C CYS A 16 44.42 10.09 22.20
N SER A 17 45.35 10.49 21.31
CA SER A 17 45.05 11.39 20.20
C SER A 17 44.20 10.76 19.11
N THR A 18 44.42 9.47 18.79
CA THR A 18 43.59 8.72 17.82
C THR A 18 42.18 8.42 18.32
N ASN A 19 42.01 8.22 19.63
CA ASN A 19 40.67 8.05 20.19
C ASN A 19 39.88 9.38 20.27
N GLN A 20 40.54 10.49 20.56
CA GLN A 20 39.89 11.82 20.55
C GLN A 20 39.52 12.26 19.13
N GLU A 21 40.34 11.99 18.10
CA GLU A 21 39.99 12.25 16.70
C GLU A 21 38.90 11.32 16.15
N GLN A 22 38.78 10.08 16.66
CA GLN A 22 37.68 9.18 16.30
C GLN A 22 36.38 9.52 17.04
N GLU A 23 36.44 10.02 18.28
CA GLU A 23 35.26 10.52 19.00
C GLU A 23 34.78 11.86 18.45
N THR A 24 35.67 12.82 18.14
CA THR A 24 35.29 14.06 17.44
C THR A 24 34.73 13.82 16.06
N LYS A 25 35.31 12.92 15.27
CA LYS A 25 34.72 12.52 13.96
C LYS A 25 33.40 11.75 14.08
N LYS A 26 33.15 11.04 15.17
CA LYS A 26 31.86 10.43 15.48
C LYS A 26 30.84 11.46 16.00
N GLU A 27 31.27 12.46 16.72
CA GLU A 27 30.40 13.56 17.16
C GLU A 27 30.11 14.53 16.01
N GLU A 28 31.08 14.88 15.18
CA GLU A 28 30.85 15.66 13.95
C GLU A 28 29.95 14.91 12.94
N LYS A 29 30.07 13.58 12.82
CA LYS A 29 29.14 12.76 12.03
C LYS A 29 27.74 12.66 12.66
N LYS A 30 27.62 12.69 13.98
CA LYS A 30 26.34 12.77 14.67
C LYS A 30 25.72 14.17 14.62
N GLU A 31 26.52 15.24 14.56
CA GLU A 31 26.02 16.59 14.38
C GLU A 31 25.61 16.89 12.94
N SER A 32 26.26 16.27 11.93
CA SER A 32 25.85 16.42 10.52
C SER A 32 24.57 15.66 10.14
N GLU A 33 24.05 14.79 11.03
CA GLU A 33 22.79 14.04 10.84
C GLU A 33 21.61 14.60 11.68
N LYS A 34 21.76 15.72 12.38
CA LYS A 34 20.60 16.43 12.94
C LYS A 34 19.81 17.02 11.77
N SER A 35 18.80 16.29 11.29
CA SER A 35 17.79 16.84 10.39
C SER A 35 17.14 18.05 11.10
N ASP A 36 17.05 19.18 10.43
CA ASP A 36 16.42 20.41 10.94
C ASP A 36 14.95 20.21 11.32
N PHE A 37 14.39 19.01 11.11
CA PHE A 37 13.01 18.66 11.42
C PHE A 37 12.86 17.20 11.87
N ILE A 38 11.82 16.94 12.68
CA ILE A 38 11.39 15.61 13.13
C ILE A 38 10.04 15.31 12.51
N VAL A 39 9.92 14.13 11.89
CA VAL A 39 8.64 13.60 11.41
C VAL A 39 8.55 12.13 11.81
N THR A 40 7.70 11.86 12.77
CA THR A 40 7.33 10.53 13.26
C THR A 40 5.81 10.47 13.39
N PRO A 41 5.19 9.29 13.53
CA PRO A 41 3.75 9.19 13.76
C PRO A 41 3.26 9.97 15.01
N TRP A 42 4.13 10.18 15.97
CA TRP A 42 3.79 10.78 17.28
C TRP A 42 4.23 12.22 17.42
N ASP A 43 5.30 12.61 16.71
CA ASP A 43 5.90 13.94 16.84
C ASP A 43 6.30 14.52 15.49
N VAL A 44 5.93 15.79 15.27
CA VAL A 44 6.29 16.55 14.07
C VAL A 44 6.74 17.95 14.53
N ALA A 45 8.01 18.27 14.33
CA ALA A 45 8.63 19.51 14.77
C ALA A 45 9.62 20.05 13.73
N GLY A 46 9.83 21.37 13.73
CA GLY A 46 10.72 22.09 12.82
C GLY A 46 10.10 22.39 11.47
N THR A 47 10.84 23.12 10.63
CA THR A 47 10.44 23.46 9.26
C THR A 47 10.66 22.27 8.34
N ILE A 48 9.58 21.70 7.81
CA ILE A 48 9.61 20.44 7.07
C ILE A 48 10.09 20.69 5.63
N ASP A 49 11.24 20.14 5.29
CA ASP A 49 11.69 20.01 3.90
C ASP A 49 11.14 18.73 3.28
N TYR A 50 10.06 18.86 2.50
CA TYR A 50 9.39 17.72 1.88
C TYR A 50 10.26 16.99 0.85
N LYS A 51 11.26 17.65 0.22
CA LYS A 51 12.20 16.98 -0.69
C LYS A 51 13.11 16.04 0.07
N LYS A 52 13.76 16.54 1.12
CA LYS A 52 14.58 15.69 2.02
C LYS A 52 13.75 14.58 2.66
N LEU A 53 12.48 14.85 2.96
CA LEU A 53 11.58 13.84 3.56
C LEU A 53 11.26 12.70 2.59
N ILE A 54 11.01 13.01 1.31
CA ILE A 54 10.81 12.01 0.24
C ILE A 54 12.05 11.12 0.10
N GLU A 55 13.24 11.71 0.05
CA GLU A 55 14.51 11.00 -0.03
C GLU A 55 14.73 10.10 1.20
N LYS A 56 14.54 10.64 2.41
CA LYS A 56 14.69 9.93 3.68
C LYS A 56 13.72 8.75 3.80
N PHE A 57 12.49 8.90 3.34
CA PHE A 57 11.47 7.86 3.38
C PHE A 57 11.55 6.91 2.19
N GLY A 58 12.23 7.30 1.10
CA GLY A 58 12.33 6.51 -0.13
C GLY A 58 10.96 6.36 -0.81
N THR A 59 10.18 7.44 -0.85
CA THR A 59 8.91 7.52 -1.58
C THR A 59 9.11 8.14 -2.96
N GLN A 60 8.09 8.12 -3.82
CA GLN A 60 8.13 8.66 -5.17
C GLN A 60 7.23 9.88 -5.27
N TYR A 61 7.63 10.89 -6.06
CA TYR A 61 6.76 12.02 -6.37
C TYR A 61 5.54 11.57 -7.16
N ILE A 62 4.40 12.22 -6.94
CA ILE A 62 3.26 12.13 -7.84
C ILE A 62 3.58 13.00 -9.05
N ASP A 63 4.03 12.38 -10.13
CA ASP A 63 4.47 13.01 -11.34
C ASP A 63 3.36 13.14 -12.41
N PRO A 64 3.54 13.96 -13.45
CA PRO A 64 2.55 14.11 -14.51
C PRO A 64 2.16 12.79 -15.20
N PRO A 65 3.07 11.85 -15.51
CA PRO A 65 2.70 10.54 -16.06
C PRO A 65 1.72 9.75 -15.19
N LEU A 66 1.92 9.76 -13.87
CA LEU A 66 1.01 9.09 -12.93
C LEU A 66 -0.36 9.75 -12.90
N LEU A 67 -0.42 11.09 -12.96
CA LEU A 67 -1.67 11.85 -13.02
C LEU A 67 -2.45 11.58 -14.32
N GLU A 68 -1.75 11.51 -15.46
CA GLU A 68 -2.37 11.14 -16.74
C GLU A 68 -2.86 9.68 -16.74
N LYS A 69 -2.09 8.75 -16.14
CA LYS A 69 -2.53 7.37 -15.93
C LYS A 69 -3.81 7.33 -15.10
N PHE A 70 -3.88 8.11 -14.00
CA PHE A 70 -5.08 8.22 -13.17
C PHE A 70 -6.31 8.61 -14.00
N LYS A 71 -6.23 9.71 -14.78
CA LYS A 71 -7.33 10.16 -15.63
C LYS A 71 -7.76 9.08 -16.63
N LYS A 72 -6.78 8.48 -17.31
CA LYS A 72 -7.04 7.41 -18.30
C LYS A 72 -7.76 6.22 -17.69
N VAL A 73 -7.34 5.79 -16.50
CA VAL A 73 -7.85 4.60 -15.83
C VAL A 73 -9.23 4.83 -15.22
N THR A 74 -9.45 6.00 -14.61
CA THR A 74 -10.70 6.31 -13.91
C THR A 74 -11.74 7.01 -14.78
N GLY A 75 -11.31 7.67 -15.86
CA GLY A 75 -12.17 8.55 -16.67
C GLY A 75 -12.66 9.77 -15.89
N LYS A 76 -12.00 10.14 -14.79
CA LYS A 76 -12.39 11.24 -13.89
C LYS A 76 -11.35 12.35 -13.90
N GLU A 77 -11.82 13.57 -13.64
CA GLU A 77 -10.94 14.71 -13.40
C GLU A 77 -10.16 14.55 -12.09
N LEU A 78 -8.96 15.13 -12.07
CA LEU A 78 -8.11 15.12 -10.89
C LEU A 78 -8.71 15.98 -9.77
N HIS A 79 -8.60 15.50 -8.54
CA HIS A 79 -8.89 16.31 -7.37
C HIS A 79 -7.96 17.54 -7.34
N PRO A 80 -8.45 18.73 -6.96
CA PRO A 80 -7.61 19.93 -6.85
C PRO A 80 -6.35 19.71 -6.00
N TRP A 81 -6.42 18.88 -4.97
CA TRP A 81 -5.27 18.58 -4.10
C TRP A 81 -4.17 17.76 -4.79
N LEU A 82 -4.49 16.99 -5.82
CA LEU A 82 -3.48 16.35 -6.68
C LEU A 82 -2.82 17.38 -7.61
N LYS A 83 -3.62 18.24 -8.24
CA LYS A 83 -3.12 19.33 -9.12
C LYS A 83 -2.22 20.30 -8.37
N ARG A 84 -2.55 20.62 -7.11
CA ARG A 84 -1.86 21.59 -6.25
C ARG A 84 -0.68 21.00 -5.48
N GLY A 85 -0.40 19.70 -5.61
CA GLY A 85 0.67 19.01 -4.90
C GLY A 85 0.47 18.92 -3.38
N ILE A 86 -0.78 18.96 -2.89
CA ILE A 86 -1.10 18.70 -1.48
C ILE A 86 -0.94 17.22 -1.19
N TYR A 87 -1.48 16.34 -2.04
CA TYR A 87 -1.02 14.97 -2.16
C TYR A 87 0.14 14.98 -3.14
N PHE A 88 1.34 14.73 -2.65
CA PHE A 88 2.57 15.02 -3.38
C PHE A 88 3.48 13.80 -3.58
N THR A 89 3.28 12.73 -2.79
CA THR A 89 4.14 11.56 -2.87
C THR A 89 3.35 10.27 -2.68
N HIS A 90 3.91 9.15 -3.16
CA HIS A 90 3.26 7.85 -3.14
C HIS A 90 4.24 6.68 -2.98
N ARG A 91 3.71 5.49 -2.66
CA ARG A 91 4.39 4.20 -2.79
C ARG A 91 3.55 3.29 -3.67
N ALA A 92 4.04 2.97 -4.85
CA ALA A 92 3.41 2.03 -5.78
C ALA A 92 1.92 2.33 -6.08
N PHE A 93 1.49 3.61 -6.09
CA PHE A 93 0.11 3.96 -6.43
C PHE A 93 -0.23 3.61 -7.88
N ASP A 94 0.75 3.56 -8.77
CA ASP A 94 0.64 3.04 -10.12
C ASP A 94 0.13 1.60 -10.16
N LYS A 95 0.53 0.74 -9.19
CA LYS A 95 0.04 -0.65 -9.05
C LYS A 95 -1.42 -0.75 -8.61
N PHE A 96 -1.88 0.18 -7.77
CA PHE A 96 -3.30 0.29 -7.42
C PHE A 96 -4.14 0.64 -8.66
N LEU A 97 -3.65 1.59 -9.47
CA LEU A 97 -4.30 1.97 -10.73
C LEU A 97 -4.32 0.82 -11.74
N ASP A 98 -3.23 0.03 -11.83
CA ASP A 98 -3.18 -1.15 -12.70
C ASP A 98 -4.21 -2.20 -12.26
N ALA A 99 -4.25 -2.53 -10.97
CA ALA A 99 -5.22 -3.48 -10.43
C ALA A 99 -6.67 -3.05 -10.70
N TYR A 100 -6.98 -1.76 -10.50
CA TYR A 100 -8.29 -1.22 -10.81
C TYR A 100 -8.61 -1.30 -12.32
N ALA A 101 -7.65 -0.96 -13.18
CA ALA A 101 -7.80 -1.03 -14.64
C ALA A 101 -8.06 -2.46 -15.11
N GLU A 102 -7.42 -3.45 -14.49
CA GLU A 102 -7.58 -4.89 -14.76
C GLU A 102 -8.89 -5.46 -14.20
N GLY A 103 -9.59 -4.69 -13.35
CA GLY A 103 -10.83 -5.15 -12.69
C GLY A 103 -10.57 -6.05 -11.48
N ASP A 104 -9.36 -6.01 -10.94
CA ASP A 104 -9.04 -6.66 -9.69
C ASP A 104 -9.76 -5.96 -8.52
N PRO A 105 -10.10 -6.67 -7.45
CA PRO A 105 -10.58 -6.04 -6.26
C PRO A 105 -9.55 -5.06 -5.70
N VAL A 106 -9.98 -3.83 -5.46
CA VAL A 106 -9.19 -2.80 -4.78
C VAL A 106 -9.98 -2.29 -3.58
N PHE A 107 -9.30 -1.79 -2.57
CA PHE A 107 -9.95 -1.16 -1.42
C PHE A 107 -9.10 -0.03 -0.85
N LEU A 108 -9.75 0.84 -0.10
CA LEU A 108 -9.10 1.92 0.62
C LEU A 108 -9.02 1.58 2.11
N TYR A 109 -7.93 2.00 2.73
CA TYR A 109 -7.79 1.96 4.18
C TYR A 109 -7.31 3.31 4.68
N THR A 110 -7.91 3.78 5.75
CA THR A 110 -7.45 4.94 6.52
C THR A 110 -7.80 4.73 7.99
N GLY A 111 -7.37 5.64 8.87
CA GLY A 111 -7.63 5.46 10.29
C GLY A 111 -7.60 6.75 11.08
N ARG A 112 -7.98 6.63 12.35
CA ARG A 112 -7.98 7.72 13.30
C ARG A 112 -7.55 7.22 14.68
N GLY A 113 -6.47 7.81 15.23
CA GLY A 113 -6.10 7.63 16.63
C GLY A 113 -6.80 8.68 17.49
N PRO A 114 -7.85 8.32 18.24
CA PRO A 114 -8.56 9.28 19.07
C PRO A 114 -7.64 9.82 20.16
N SER A 115 -7.66 11.13 20.36
CA SER A 115 -6.91 11.82 21.43
C SER A 115 -7.72 12.96 22.06
N THR A 116 -8.86 13.28 21.45
CA THR A 116 -9.84 14.29 21.87
C THR A 116 -11.22 13.84 21.42
N GLU A 117 -12.28 14.28 22.08
CA GLU A 117 -13.66 13.96 21.69
C GLU A 117 -14.01 14.54 20.32
N ALA A 118 -13.53 15.76 20.00
CA ALA A 118 -13.73 16.40 18.72
C ALA A 118 -12.47 16.37 17.86
N MET A 119 -12.62 16.10 16.57
CA MET A 119 -11.53 16.26 15.60
C MET A 119 -11.33 17.73 15.26
N HIS A 120 -10.11 18.09 14.88
CA HIS A 120 -9.81 19.39 14.28
C HIS A 120 -9.73 19.28 12.76
N ILE A 121 -9.81 20.42 12.06
CA ILE A 121 -9.90 20.48 10.60
C ILE A 121 -8.72 19.79 9.88
N GLY A 122 -7.54 19.74 10.48
CA GLY A 122 -6.38 19.02 9.93
C GLY A 122 -6.61 17.50 9.85
N HIS A 123 -7.38 16.93 10.77
CA HIS A 123 -7.75 15.51 10.71
C HIS A 123 -8.75 15.21 9.59
N LEU A 124 -9.48 16.21 9.13
CA LEU A 124 -10.49 16.07 8.10
C LEU A 124 -9.89 15.85 6.71
N ILE A 125 -8.67 16.37 6.45
CA ILE A 125 -8.02 16.32 5.13
C ILE A 125 -7.92 14.90 4.59
N PRO A 126 -7.36 13.90 5.29
CA PRO A 126 -7.33 12.53 4.79
C PRO A 126 -8.73 11.96 4.52
N PHE A 127 -9.74 12.30 5.34
CA PHE A 127 -11.10 11.76 5.16
C PHE A 127 -11.81 12.34 3.95
N ILE A 128 -11.70 13.66 3.70
CA ILE A 128 -12.25 14.29 2.49
C ILE A 128 -11.67 13.65 1.25
N PHE A 129 -10.35 13.49 1.19
CA PHE A 129 -9.69 12.88 0.06
C PHE A 129 -10.04 11.40 -0.11
N THR A 130 -10.10 10.65 1.00
CA THR A 130 -10.50 9.23 0.98
C THR A 130 -11.95 9.08 0.51
N LYS A 131 -12.85 10.01 0.89
CA LYS A 131 -14.22 10.02 0.37
C LYS A 131 -14.25 10.21 -1.15
N TRP A 132 -13.49 11.18 -1.65
CA TRP A 132 -13.39 11.39 -3.09
C TRP A 132 -12.79 10.16 -3.81
N MET A 133 -11.79 9.51 -3.23
CA MET A 133 -11.25 8.26 -3.77
C MET A 133 -12.29 7.13 -3.75
N GLN A 134 -13.05 6.96 -2.66
CA GLN A 134 -14.12 5.96 -2.58
C GLN A 134 -15.15 6.15 -3.71
N ASP A 135 -15.55 7.40 -3.97
CA ASP A 135 -16.51 7.74 -5.04
C ASP A 135 -15.90 7.53 -6.43
N THR A 136 -14.61 7.83 -6.59
CA THR A 136 -13.89 7.69 -7.86
C THR A 136 -13.73 6.23 -8.24
N PHE A 137 -13.25 5.40 -7.32
CA PHE A 137 -12.97 3.98 -7.56
C PHE A 137 -14.18 3.08 -7.28
N ASN A 138 -15.21 3.60 -6.64
CA ASN A 138 -16.42 2.86 -6.27
C ASN A 138 -16.09 1.55 -5.51
N CYS A 139 -15.13 1.58 -4.59
CA CYS A 139 -14.55 0.43 -3.93
C CYS A 139 -14.83 0.40 -2.42
N PRO A 140 -14.62 -0.75 -1.74
CA PRO A 140 -14.68 -0.84 -0.30
C PRO A 140 -13.70 0.11 0.40
N LEU A 141 -14.12 0.63 1.53
CA LEU A 141 -13.32 1.44 2.43
C LEU A 141 -13.33 0.82 3.82
N VAL A 142 -12.17 0.70 4.42
CA VAL A 142 -12.01 0.28 5.81
C VAL A 142 -11.43 1.45 6.61
N ILE A 143 -12.01 1.74 7.77
CA ILE A 143 -11.56 2.81 8.67
C ILE A 143 -11.27 2.22 10.03
N GLN A 144 -10.01 2.28 10.46
CA GLN A 144 -9.57 1.84 11.77
C GLN A 144 -9.66 2.99 12.79
N ILE A 145 -10.40 2.80 13.85
CA ILE A 145 -10.29 3.61 15.06
C ILE A 145 -9.19 2.97 15.92
N SER A 146 -8.02 3.61 15.94
CA SER A 146 -6.84 3.14 16.65
C SER A 146 -6.89 3.55 18.13
N ASP A 147 -7.90 3.06 18.82
CA ASP A 147 -8.24 3.38 20.22
C ASP A 147 -7.26 2.81 21.26
N GLU A 148 -6.28 2.03 20.82
CA GLU A 148 -5.21 1.49 21.66
C GLU A 148 -3.87 2.26 21.52
N GLU A 149 -3.68 3.01 20.42
CA GLU A 149 -2.42 3.69 20.12
C GLU A 149 -2.00 4.66 21.22
N LYS A 150 -2.92 5.55 21.64
CA LYS A 150 -2.59 6.59 22.63
C LYS A 150 -2.42 6.02 24.04
N ALA A 151 -2.95 4.82 24.32
CA ALA A 151 -2.65 4.11 25.54
C ALA A 151 -1.17 3.66 25.57
N ALA A 152 -0.64 3.16 24.44
CA ALA A 152 0.74 2.75 24.32
C ALA A 152 1.73 3.94 24.45
N PHE A 153 1.43 5.07 23.80
CA PHE A 153 2.38 6.18 23.61
C PHE A 153 2.13 7.40 24.51
N LYS A 154 0.91 7.59 25.03
CA LYS A 154 0.53 8.76 25.85
C LYS A 154 -0.09 8.38 27.19
N HIS A 155 -0.17 7.08 27.51
CA HIS A 155 -0.74 6.56 28.75
C HIS A 155 -2.16 7.06 29.05
N ILE A 156 -2.97 7.29 28.00
CA ILE A 156 -4.39 7.62 28.14
C ILE A 156 -5.15 6.33 28.39
N GLU A 157 -6.13 6.39 29.30
CA GLU A 157 -6.94 5.25 29.70
C GLU A 157 -7.79 4.70 28.54
N PHE A 158 -7.85 3.36 28.43
CA PHE A 158 -8.51 2.67 27.31
C PHE A 158 -9.99 3.05 27.14
N ASP A 159 -10.75 3.08 28.22
CA ASP A 159 -12.19 3.33 28.16
C ASP A 159 -12.49 4.77 27.69
N SER A 160 -11.63 5.72 28.07
CA SER A 160 -11.68 7.10 27.58
C SER A 160 -11.38 7.15 26.06
N LEU A 161 -10.33 6.45 25.61
CA LEU A 161 -9.97 6.39 24.18
C LEU A 161 -11.06 5.72 23.35
N HIS A 162 -11.65 4.67 23.86
CA HIS A 162 -12.73 3.95 23.21
C HIS A 162 -13.96 4.86 23.01
N LYS A 163 -14.38 5.57 24.08
CA LYS A 163 -15.46 6.54 24.01
C LYS A 163 -15.18 7.68 23.02
N MET A 164 -13.97 8.27 23.07
CA MET A 164 -13.54 9.28 22.10
C MET A 164 -13.54 8.73 20.68
N GLY A 165 -13.21 7.45 20.50
CA GLY A 165 -13.22 6.75 19.22
C GLY A 165 -14.61 6.74 18.58
N PHE A 166 -15.66 6.47 19.34
CA PHE A 166 -17.03 6.51 18.84
C PHE A 166 -17.48 7.92 18.45
N GLU A 167 -17.10 8.94 19.24
CA GLU A 167 -17.40 10.34 18.87
C GLU A 167 -16.67 10.77 17.60
N ASN A 168 -15.37 10.42 17.46
CA ASN A 168 -14.64 10.65 16.22
C ASN A 168 -15.24 9.87 15.03
N ALA A 169 -15.74 8.64 15.23
CA ALA A 169 -16.40 7.88 14.17
C ALA A 169 -17.66 8.58 13.65
N LYS A 170 -18.47 9.22 14.51
CA LYS A 170 -19.62 10.03 14.08
C LYS A 170 -19.19 11.20 13.19
N GLU A 171 -18.09 11.88 13.53
CA GLU A 171 -17.54 12.96 12.70
C GLU A 171 -17.02 12.44 11.36
N ILE A 172 -16.37 11.28 11.35
CA ILE A 172 -15.88 10.61 10.13
C ILE A 172 -17.06 10.22 9.23
N ILE A 173 -18.08 9.57 9.76
CA ILE A 173 -19.31 9.20 9.03
C ILE A 173 -19.97 10.43 8.41
N SER A 174 -19.91 11.57 9.12
CA SER A 174 -20.48 12.85 8.66
C SER A 174 -19.83 13.40 7.39
N CYS A 175 -18.64 12.91 7.01
CA CYS A 175 -18.01 13.19 5.72
C CYS A 175 -18.79 12.59 4.53
N GLY A 176 -19.78 11.72 4.82
CA GLY A 176 -20.71 11.18 3.81
C GLY A 176 -20.24 9.91 3.14
N PHE A 177 -19.46 9.08 3.81
CA PHE A 177 -19.06 7.76 3.31
C PHE A 177 -20.27 6.86 3.04
N ASP A 178 -20.17 6.03 2.00
CA ASP A 178 -21.21 5.07 1.63
C ASP A 178 -21.25 3.90 2.63
N VAL A 179 -22.32 3.80 3.41
CA VAL A 179 -22.52 2.75 4.42
C VAL A 179 -22.49 1.34 3.83
N LYS A 180 -22.88 1.17 2.56
CA LYS A 180 -22.83 -0.13 1.89
C LYS A 180 -21.42 -0.57 1.49
N LYS A 181 -20.46 0.37 1.50
CA LYS A 181 -19.08 0.15 1.08
C LYS A 181 -18.06 0.48 2.15
N THR A 182 -18.50 0.89 3.34
CA THR A 182 -17.60 1.32 4.41
C THR A 182 -17.75 0.41 5.62
N PHE A 183 -16.64 -0.08 6.13
CA PHE A 183 -16.53 -0.77 7.39
C PHE A 183 -15.65 0.05 8.34
N ILE A 184 -16.19 0.40 9.50
CA ILE A 184 -15.45 1.09 10.57
C ILE A 184 -15.27 0.12 11.72
N PHE A 185 -14.09 0.09 12.33
CA PHE A 185 -13.86 -0.77 13.48
C PHE A 185 -12.98 -0.11 14.55
N SER A 186 -13.33 -0.32 15.81
CA SER A 186 -12.43 -0.18 16.94
C SER A 186 -11.40 -1.30 16.87
N ASN A 187 -10.11 -0.99 16.97
CA ASN A 187 -9.09 -2.02 16.90
C ASN A 187 -9.28 -3.06 18.01
N ARG A 188 -9.55 -2.62 19.23
CA ARG A 188 -9.83 -3.48 20.39
C ARG A 188 -11.01 -4.43 20.14
N ASP A 189 -12.16 -3.89 19.72
CA ASP A 189 -13.37 -4.67 19.54
C ASP A 189 -13.27 -5.66 18.40
N TYR A 190 -12.63 -5.25 17.30
CA TYR A 190 -12.49 -6.12 16.13
C TYR A 190 -11.56 -7.31 16.41
N ARG A 191 -10.49 -7.10 17.17
CA ARG A 191 -9.62 -8.20 17.62
C ARG A 191 -10.36 -9.25 18.43
N LEU A 192 -11.31 -8.81 19.26
CA LEU A 192 -12.13 -9.72 20.09
C LEU A 192 -13.20 -10.45 19.27
N LYS A 193 -13.73 -9.82 18.22
CA LYS A 193 -14.83 -10.34 17.39
C LYS A 193 -14.35 -11.17 16.20
N CYS A 194 -13.13 -10.94 15.69
CA CYS A 194 -12.60 -11.56 14.49
C CYS A 194 -11.32 -12.35 14.77
N GLN A 195 -11.46 -13.65 15.09
CA GLN A 195 -10.32 -14.53 15.35
C GLN A 195 -9.33 -14.58 14.18
N LYS A 196 -9.81 -14.49 12.93
CA LYS A 196 -8.93 -14.49 11.75
C LYS A 196 -8.04 -13.24 11.70
N TYR A 197 -8.53 -12.08 12.14
CA TYR A 197 -7.74 -10.86 12.26
C TYR A 197 -6.62 -11.02 13.30
N GLU A 198 -6.92 -11.57 14.48
CA GLU A 198 -5.90 -11.80 15.52
C GLU A 198 -4.87 -12.86 15.12
N ASN A 199 -5.31 -13.96 14.47
CA ASN A 199 -4.40 -14.96 13.93
C ASN A 199 -3.46 -14.35 12.90
N PHE A 200 -3.98 -13.59 11.95
CA PHE A 200 -3.18 -12.89 10.94
C PHE A 200 -2.21 -11.88 11.57
N SER A 201 -2.65 -11.16 12.60
CA SER A 201 -1.79 -10.25 13.37
C SER A 201 -0.66 -11.01 14.10
N THR A 202 -0.94 -12.22 14.60
CA THR A 202 0.05 -13.09 15.24
C THR A 202 1.09 -13.60 14.25
N ASP A 203 0.66 -14.03 13.07
CA ASP A 203 1.56 -14.45 11.99
C ASP A 203 2.44 -13.28 11.53
N PHE A 204 1.88 -12.09 11.44
CA PHE A 204 2.63 -10.88 11.11
C PHE A 204 3.69 -10.54 12.19
N LYS A 205 3.35 -10.67 13.47
CA LYS A 205 4.30 -10.52 14.60
C LYS A 205 5.46 -11.50 14.49
N ASN A 206 5.20 -12.76 14.14
CA ASN A 206 6.22 -13.79 13.97
C ASN A 206 7.21 -13.47 12.83
N ASN A 207 6.79 -12.66 11.84
CA ASN A 207 7.62 -12.21 10.72
C ASN A 207 8.24 -10.80 10.94
N THR A 208 8.02 -10.20 12.12
CA THR A 208 8.51 -8.87 12.48
C THR A 208 9.54 -8.95 13.61
N THR A 209 10.69 -8.30 13.45
CA THR A 209 11.70 -8.26 14.50
C THR A 209 11.62 -6.96 15.30
N ILE A 210 12.02 -7.00 16.58
CA ILE A 210 12.16 -5.80 17.41
C ILE A 210 13.10 -4.79 16.74
N LYS A 211 14.21 -5.24 16.15
CA LYS A 211 15.16 -4.39 15.43
C LYS A 211 14.52 -3.64 14.26
N SER A 212 13.62 -4.31 13.51
CA SER A 212 12.88 -3.65 12.42
C SER A 212 11.99 -2.53 12.95
N ILE A 213 11.27 -2.77 14.04
CA ILE A 213 10.42 -1.75 14.68
C ILE A 213 11.28 -0.59 15.21
N GLN A 214 12.38 -0.88 15.90
CA GLN A 214 13.30 0.16 16.39
C GLN A 214 13.82 1.03 15.24
N SER A 215 14.29 0.41 14.17
CA SER A 215 14.84 1.13 13.02
C SER A 215 13.81 1.99 12.28
N ILE A 216 12.59 1.48 12.11
CA ILE A 216 11.54 2.18 11.34
C ILE A 216 10.91 3.30 12.17
N PHE A 217 10.68 3.07 13.47
CA PHE A 217 9.92 3.98 14.33
C PHE A 217 10.78 4.81 15.28
N GLY A 218 12.09 4.55 15.34
CA GLY A 218 12.99 5.25 16.25
C GLY A 218 12.76 4.90 17.74
N LEU A 219 12.14 3.75 18.02
CA LEU A 219 11.92 3.30 19.40
C LEU A 219 13.22 2.77 19.99
N ASN A 220 13.46 3.09 21.26
CA ASN A 220 14.61 2.63 22.03
C ASN A 220 14.22 1.59 23.09
N GLU A 221 15.19 0.98 23.73
CA GLU A 221 14.98 -0.11 24.70
C GLU A 221 14.15 0.27 25.94
N THR A 222 13.92 1.57 26.18
CA THR A 222 13.10 2.05 27.31
C THR A 222 11.60 2.08 26.97
N GLY A 223 11.23 1.83 25.71
CA GLY A 223 9.83 1.75 25.29
C GLY A 223 9.12 0.54 25.92
N ASN A 224 7.86 0.73 26.33
CA ASN A 224 7.06 -0.39 26.82
C ASN A 224 6.72 -1.38 25.71
N ILE A 225 6.40 -2.63 26.07
CA ILE A 225 6.11 -3.71 25.11
C ILE A 225 4.95 -3.34 24.16
N PHE A 226 3.97 -2.58 24.62
CA PHE A 226 2.83 -2.20 23.80
C PHE A 226 3.22 -1.22 22.68
N MET A 227 4.20 -0.34 22.91
CA MET A 227 4.77 0.51 21.84
C MET A 227 5.38 -0.31 20.71
N TYR A 228 5.98 -1.47 21.02
CA TYR A 228 6.51 -2.40 20.01
C TYR A 228 5.41 -3.24 19.33
N ASN A 229 4.33 -3.51 20.02
CA ASN A 229 3.22 -4.31 19.50
C ASN A 229 2.25 -3.51 18.62
N TRP A 230 2.00 -2.23 18.98
CA TRP A 230 1.04 -1.39 18.27
C TRP A 230 1.31 -1.27 16.75
N PRO A 231 2.55 -1.06 16.26
CA PRO A 231 2.83 -0.94 14.83
C PRO A 231 2.31 -2.08 13.99
N VAL A 232 2.25 -3.29 14.54
CA VAL A 232 1.70 -4.46 13.83
C VAL A 232 0.22 -4.26 13.53
N TYR A 233 -0.59 -3.82 14.49
CA TYR A 233 -2.04 -3.69 14.28
C TYR A 233 -2.41 -2.64 13.24
N GLN A 234 -1.67 -1.55 13.16
CA GLN A 234 -1.89 -0.57 12.09
C GLN A 234 -1.36 -1.06 10.73
N SER A 235 -0.29 -1.85 10.71
CA SER A 235 0.26 -2.44 9.49
C SER A 235 -0.66 -3.51 8.89
N VAL A 236 -1.20 -4.43 9.72
CA VAL A 236 -2.05 -5.53 9.22
C VAL A 236 -3.39 -5.05 8.67
N ALA A 237 -3.87 -3.89 9.12
CA ALA A 237 -5.08 -3.27 8.61
C ALA A 237 -5.01 -2.88 7.11
N ALA A 238 -3.81 -2.83 6.53
CA ALA A 238 -3.61 -2.57 5.10
C ALA A 238 -3.69 -3.83 4.21
N PHE A 239 -4.09 -4.98 4.76
CA PHE A 239 -4.17 -6.24 4.02
C PHE A 239 -5.60 -6.79 3.98
N TRP A 240 -6.01 -7.28 2.82
CA TRP A 240 -7.35 -7.85 2.62
C TRP A 240 -7.65 -9.04 3.53
N GLN A 241 -6.62 -9.80 3.92
CA GLN A 241 -6.73 -10.95 4.84
C GLN A 241 -7.27 -10.56 6.21
N ALA A 242 -7.10 -9.31 6.59
CA ALA A 242 -7.65 -8.75 7.83
C ALA A 242 -9.19 -8.71 7.85
N TYR A 243 -9.84 -8.80 6.68
CA TYR A 243 -11.29 -8.58 6.51
C TYR A 243 -11.97 -9.75 5.80
N PRO A 244 -12.03 -10.94 6.43
CA PRO A 244 -12.61 -12.14 5.79
C PRO A 244 -14.09 -12.00 5.45
N HIS A 245 -14.84 -11.16 6.16
CA HIS A 245 -16.27 -10.89 5.90
C HIS A 245 -16.48 -10.03 4.63
N ILE A 246 -15.48 -9.24 4.22
CA ILE A 246 -15.54 -8.42 3.00
C ILE A 246 -14.98 -9.20 1.81
N PHE A 247 -13.78 -9.76 1.95
CA PHE A 247 -13.04 -10.31 0.81
C PHE A 247 -13.15 -11.82 0.66
N GLY A 248 -13.52 -12.55 1.73
CA GLY A 248 -13.47 -14.01 1.73
C GLY A 248 -12.06 -14.50 1.43
N ASN A 249 -11.88 -15.14 0.27
CA ASN A 249 -10.59 -15.59 -0.27
C ASN A 249 -10.18 -14.83 -1.55
N ARG A 250 -10.78 -13.67 -1.83
CA ARG A 250 -10.47 -12.87 -3.03
C ARG A 250 -9.36 -11.86 -2.70
N PRO A 251 -8.17 -12.02 -3.29
CA PRO A 251 -7.10 -11.04 -3.13
C PRO A 251 -7.53 -9.65 -3.60
N ALA A 252 -7.12 -8.63 -2.84
CA ALA A 252 -7.44 -7.23 -3.14
C ALA A 252 -6.23 -6.34 -2.85
N VAL A 253 -6.04 -5.32 -3.69
CA VAL A 253 -4.96 -4.34 -3.54
C VAL A 253 -5.44 -3.17 -2.70
N CYS A 254 -4.72 -2.89 -1.62
CA CYS A 254 -4.98 -1.77 -0.72
C CYS A 254 -4.31 -0.49 -1.21
N CYS A 255 -5.02 0.64 -1.14
CA CYS A 255 -4.40 1.96 -1.16
C CYS A 255 -4.73 2.70 0.15
N VAL A 256 -3.70 3.31 0.75
CA VAL A 256 -3.83 4.05 2.01
C VAL A 256 -3.59 5.53 1.78
N PRO A 257 -4.63 6.36 1.73
CA PRO A 257 -4.49 7.82 1.77
C PRO A 257 -4.21 8.27 3.21
N HIS A 258 -3.07 8.95 3.42
CA HIS A 258 -2.69 9.41 4.76
C HIS A 258 -1.75 10.62 4.72
N ALA A 259 -1.53 11.27 5.86
CA ALA A 259 -0.47 12.26 6.02
C ALA A 259 0.90 11.56 6.15
N ILE A 260 1.95 12.17 5.62
CA ILE A 260 3.26 11.51 5.45
C ILE A 260 3.89 10.98 6.74
N ASP A 261 3.52 11.49 7.92
CA ASP A 261 4.00 11.00 9.22
C ASP A 261 3.57 9.55 9.51
N GLN A 262 2.54 9.04 8.85
CA GLN A 262 2.05 7.66 9.01
C GLN A 262 2.80 6.64 8.15
N ASP A 263 3.68 7.07 7.24
CA ASP A 263 4.46 6.18 6.36
C ASP A 263 5.22 5.05 7.08
N PRO A 264 5.79 5.23 8.29
CA PRO A 264 6.49 4.16 8.99
C PRO A 264 5.68 2.87 9.17
N TYR A 265 4.38 2.95 9.42
CA TYR A 265 3.51 1.78 9.56
C TYR A 265 3.43 0.98 8.24
N PHE A 266 3.35 1.69 7.12
CA PHE A 266 3.21 1.07 5.80
C PHE A 266 4.55 0.63 5.23
N ARG A 267 5.66 1.23 5.65
CA ARG A 267 7.00 0.65 5.43
C ARG A 267 7.10 -0.71 6.09
N LEU A 268 6.73 -0.82 7.38
CA LEU A 268 6.72 -2.10 8.09
C LEU A 268 5.83 -3.12 7.37
N ALA A 269 4.61 -2.71 6.95
CA ALA A 269 3.71 -3.57 6.20
C ALA A 269 4.37 -4.10 4.91
N ARG A 270 5.03 -3.24 4.14
CA ARG A 270 5.69 -3.59 2.89
C ARG A 270 6.94 -4.43 3.07
N ASP A 271 7.68 -4.26 4.18
CA ASP A 271 8.88 -5.04 4.50
C ASP A 271 8.54 -6.48 4.95
N VAL A 272 7.39 -6.66 5.59
CA VAL A 272 6.91 -7.98 6.05
C VAL A 272 6.15 -8.72 4.94
N ALA A 273 5.46 -8.01 4.06
CA ALA A 273 4.63 -8.61 3.00
C ALA A 273 5.31 -9.72 2.19
N PRO A 274 6.56 -9.58 1.69
CA PRO A 274 7.22 -10.65 0.94
C PRO A 274 7.48 -11.91 1.77
N LYS A 275 7.77 -11.76 3.07
CA LYS A 275 8.04 -12.89 3.97
C LYS A 275 6.79 -13.76 4.19
N MET A 276 5.62 -13.17 4.04
CA MET A 276 4.32 -13.82 4.20
C MET A 276 3.60 -14.07 2.87
N ASN A 277 4.26 -13.82 1.74
CA ASN A 277 3.68 -13.89 0.40
C ASN A 277 2.38 -13.06 0.27
N LEU A 278 2.40 -11.80 0.74
CA LEU A 278 1.28 -10.88 0.70
C LEU A 278 1.45 -9.81 -0.37
N ILE A 279 0.34 -9.33 -0.94
CA ILE A 279 0.33 -8.17 -1.83
C ILE A 279 0.72 -6.93 -1.03
N LYS A 280 1.79 -6.24 -1.45
CA LYS A 280 2.25 -5.02 -0.77
C LYS A 280 1.19 -3.91 -0.87
N PRO A 281 0.80 -3.28 0.25
CA PRO A 281 -0.12 -2.15 0.19
C PRO A 281 0.51 -0.96 -0.53
N THR A 282 -0.33 -0.17 -1.18
CA THR A 282 0.06 1.07 -1.86
C THR A 282 -0.34 2.28 -1.02
N ASN A 283 0.32 3.39 -1.21
CA ASN A 283 0.10 4.59 -0.41
C ASN A 283 0.05 5.84 -1.27
N ILE A 284 -0.76 6.81 -0.85
CA ILE A 284 -0.77 8.17 -1.38
C ILE A 284 -0.77 9.16 -0.21
N MET A 285 0.17 10.09 -0.20
CA MET A 285 0.49 10.85 1.01
C MET A 285 0.36 12.34 0.80
N CYS A 286 -0.25 13.02 1.77
CA CYS A 286 -0.38 14.47 1.78
C CYS A 286 0.63 15.15 2.73
N SER A 287 0.87 16.43 2.45
CA SER A 287 1.55 17.36 3.33
C SER A 287 0.67 17.71 4.54
N PHE A 288 1.27 18.25 5.58
CA PHE A 288 0.52 18.76 6.74
C PHE A 288 -0.11 20.12 6.42
N ILE A 289 -1.30 20.31 6.97
CA ILE A 289 -1.84 21.66 7.07
C ILE A 289 -1.11 22.41 8.22
N PRO A 290 -0.55 23.60 7.97
CA PRO A 290 0.19 24.32 9.00
C PRO A 290 -0.74 24.75 10.14
N PRO A 291 -0.22 25.02 11.36
CA PRO A 291 -0.98 25.71 12.40
C PRO A 291 -1.43 27.09 11.91
N ILE A 292 -2.64 27.54 12.32
CA ILE A 292 -3.13 28.87 11.89
C ILE A 292 -2.24 30.02 12.38
N THR A 293 -1.44 29.80 13.42
CA THR A 293 -0.45 30.75 13.95
C THR A 293 0.79 30.90 13.07
N GLY A 294 0.92 30.08 12.01
CA GLY A 294 2.10 30.07 11.13
C GLY A 294 3.38 29.59 11.82
N GLN A 295 3.25 28.84 12.90
CA GLN A 295 4.40 28.18 13.56
C GLN A 295 4.81 26.93 12.77
N ASP A 296 6.06 26.51 12.90
CA ASP A 296 6.53 25.28 12.31
C ASP A 296 5.80 24.04 12.86
N GLY A 297 5.69 23.00 12.05
CA GLY A 297 5.08 21.74 12.42
C GLY A 297 3.68 21.54 11.82
N LYS A 298 2.87 20.72 12.49
CA LYS A 298 1.47 20.42 12.09
C LYS A 298 0.48 21.01 13.08
N MET A 299 -0.77 21.22 12.63
CA MET A 299 -1.88 21.56 13.52
C MET A 299 -2.01 20.53 14.65
N SER A 300 -2.17 20.99 15.88
CA SER A 300 -2.28 20.15 17.07
C SER A 300 -3.40 20.66 17.99
N SER A 301 -4.11 19.73 18.63
CA SER A 301 -5.17 20.05 19.60
C SER A 301 -4.66 20.66 20.94
N SER A 302 -3.34 20.75 21.14
CA SER A 302 -2.74 21.26 22.39
C SER A 302 -2.95 22.76 22.63
N LYS A 303 -3.28 23.55 21.59
CA LYS A 303 -3.55 25.00 21.66
C LYS A 303 -4.99 25.28 21.24
N ALA A 304 -5.94 25.12 22.16
CA ALA A 304 -7.38 25.20 21.88
C ALA A 304 -7.79 26.52 21.19
N ASP A 305 -7.22 27.66 21.58
CA ASP A 305 -7.55 28.98 21.04
C ASP A 305 -7.07 29.20 19.59
N ALA A 306 -6.14 28.37 19.13
CA ALA A 306 -5.59 28.42 17.77
C ALA A 306 -5.88 27.13 16.98
N THR A 307 -6.71 26.24 17.48
CA THR A 307 -7.10 25.01 16.83
C THR A 307 -8.57 25.09 16.42
N ILE A 308 -8.86 24.87 15.13
CA ILE A 308 -10.22 24.83 14.59
C ILE A 308 -10.78 23.43 14.79
N PHE A 309 -11.69 23.27 15.76
CA PHE A 309 -12.40 22.01 15.99
C PHE A 309 -13.65 21.92 15.13
N LEU A 310 -14.04 20.71 14.72
CA LEU A 310 -15.25 20.48 13.93
C LEU A 310 -16.54 20.81 14.70
N THR A 311 -16.45 20.99 16.00
CA THR A 311 -17.55 21.39 16.90
C THR A 311 -17.65 22.89 17.12
N ASP A 312 -16.70 23.70 16.62
CA ASP A 312 -16.77 25.16 16.73
C ASP A 312 -17.98 25.69 15.95
N ASP A 313 -18.70 26.67 16.50
CA ASP A 313 -19.68 27.41 15.76
C ASP A 313 -19.03 28.49 14.85
N LYS A 314 -19.81 29.11 13.99
CA LYS A 314 -19.30 30.09 13.01
C LYS A 314 -18.63 31.29 13.68
N GLU A 315 -19.14 31.74 14.80
CA GLU A 315 -18.59 32.89 15.54
C GLU A 315 -17.24 32.55 16.17
N THR A 316 -17.14 31.38 16.79
CA THR A 316 -15.88 30.83 17.34
C THR A 316 -14.84 30.61 16.25
N LEU A 317 -15.23 30.01 15.12
CA LEU A 317 -14.39 29.85 13.95
C LEU A 317 -13.84 31.19 13.46
N ARG A 318 -14.74 32.15 13.24
CA ARG A 318 -14.37 33.49 12.80
C ARG A 318 -13.41 34.16 13.79
N LYS A 319 -13.71 34.13 15.08
CA LYS A 319 -12.83 34.66 16.13
C LYS A 319 -11.43 34.02 16.04
N LYS A 320 -11.30 32.70 16.00
CA LYS A 320 -10.03 32.00 15.91
C LYS A 320 -9.23 32.42 14.67
N ILE A 321 -9.87 32.48 13.49
CA ILE A 321 -9.20 32.88 12.25
C ILE A 321 -8.79 34.35 12.30
N MET A 322 -9.66 35.25 12.69
CA MET A 322 -9.37 36.69 12.69
C MET A 322 -8.27 37.06 13.68
N THR A 323 -8.19 36.38 14.86
CA THR A 323 -7.24 36.72 15.92
C THR A 323 -5.93 35.97 15.82
N SER A 324 -5.97 34.68 15.42
CA SER A 324 -4.80 33.79 15.51
C SER A 324 -4.16 33.48 14.16
N CYS A 325 -4.86 33.69 13.03
CA CYS A 325 -4.31 33.38 11.72
C CYS A 325 -3.25 34.41 11.32
N LYS A 326 -2.03 33.91 11.09
CA LYS A 326 -0.89 34.75 10.70
C LYS A 326 -1.09 35.24 9.27
N SER A 327 -1.01 36.56 9.09
CA SER A 327 -1.02 37.20 7.78
C SER A 327 0.38 37.26 7.19
N GLY A 328 0.50 37.01 5.89
CA GLY A 328 1.73 37.13 5.13
C GLY A 328 1.76 38.38 4.23
N LYS A 329 2.92 38.66 3.64
CA LYS A 329 3.07 39.71 2.62
C LYS A 329 2.79 39.20 1.20
N THR A 330 3.00 37.91 0.98
CA THR A 330 2.72 37.19 -0.27
C THR A 330 1.71 36.10 -0.01
N PRO A 331 0.99 35.60 -1.03
CA PRO A 331 0.09 34.47 -0.88
C PRO A 331 0.79 33.23 -0.30
N GLU A 332 2.04 33.01 -0.66
CA GLU A 332 2.83 31.87 -0.20
C GLU A 332 3.16 31.93 1.30
N ASP A 333 3.30 33.15 1.86
CA ASP A 333 3.57 33.39 3.29
C ASP A 333 2.30 33.57 4.12
N ASP A 334 1.16 33.78 3.47
CA ASP A 334 -0.12 34.05 4.13
C ASP A 334 -0.82 32.73 4.50
N ILE A 335 -1.04 32.52 5.80
CA ILE A 335 -1.66 31.27 6.29
C ILE A 335 -3.10 31.11 5.81
N ALA A 336 -3.87 32.20 5.71
CA ALA A 336 -5.24 32.11 5.22
C ALA A 336 -5.27 31.67 3.75
N TYR A 337 -4.34 32.17 2.91
CA TYR A 337 -4.20 31.69 1.54
C TYR A 337 -3.75 30.23 1.47
N GLN A 338 -2.79 29.82 2.31
CA GLN A 338 -2.37 28.42 2.37
C GLN A 338 -3.53 27.49 2.72
N TYR A 339 -4.42 27.92 3.64
CA TYR A 339 -5.65 27.17 3.95
C TYR A 339 -6.65 27.16 2.79
N LEU A 340 -6.82 28.28 2.08
CA LEU A 340 -7.67 28.32 0.88
C LEU A 340 -7.24 27.34 -0.20
N ARG A 341 -5.94 27.01 -0.30
CA ARG A 341 -5.48 25.93 -1.18
C ARG A 341 -6.06 24.55 -0.85
N TYR A 342 -6.51 24.34 0.40
CA TYR A 342 -7.20 23.11 0.81
C TYR A 342 -8.73 23.23 0.64
N PHE A 343 -9.31 24.39 0.92
CA PHE A 343 -10.76 24.51 1.08
C PHE A 343 -11.49 25.19 -0.08
N GLU A 344 -10.81 26.00 -0.91
CA GLU A 344 -11.40 26.46 -2.18
C GLU A 344 -11.13 25.42 -3.27
N MET A 345 -12.18 24.72 -3.71
CA MET A 345 -12.05 23.64 -4.69
C MET A 345 -12.00 24.12 -6.14
N ASP A 346 -12.37 25.38 -6.40
CA ASP A 346 -12.33 26.00 -7.72
C ASP A 346 -10.95 26.65 -7.95
N ASP A 347 -10.19 26.14 -8.92
CA ASP A 347 -8.85 26.62 -9.24
C ASP A 347 -8.86 28.07 -9.79
N ASP A 348 -9.89 28.47 -10.55
CA ASP A 348 -10.02 29.82 -11.11
C ASP A 348 -10.33 30.84 -10.02
N LYS A 349 -11.19 30.49 -9.05
CA LYS A 349 -11.47 31.35 -7.88
C LYS A 349 -10.24 31.48 -7.00
N LEU A 350 -9.52 30.41 -6.75
CA LEU A 350 -8.29 30.45 -5.97
C LEU A 350 -7.24 31.34 -6.62
N GLU A 351 -7.06 31.25 -7.95
CA GLU A 351 -6.14 32.10 -8.69
C GLU A 351 -6.58 33.58 -8.72
N LYS A 352 -7.90 33.84 -8.78
CA LYS A 352 -8.42 35.19 -8.62
C LYS A 352 -8.07 35.76 -7.25
N ILE A 353 -8.34 35.02 -6.17
CA ILE A 353 -7.99 35.44 -4.80
C ILE A 353 -6.48 35.74 -4.70
N ARG A 354 -5.65 34.93 -5.35
CA ARG A 354 -4.20 35.14 -5.40
C ARG A 354 -3.82 36.47 -6.06
N LYS A 355 -4.40 36.76 -7.21
CA LYS A 355 -4.16 38.01 -7.96
C LYS A 355 -4.64 39.24 -7.20
N ASP A 356 -5.86 39.19 -6.66
CA ASP A 356 -6.45 40.29 -5.90
C ASP A 356 -5.65 40.59 -4.61
N PHE A 357 -5.05 39.55 -3.99
CA PHE A 357 -4.17 39.73 -2.84
C PHE A 357 -2.82 40.37 -3.23
N ILE A 358 -2.23 39.97 -4.35
CA ILE A 358 -0.98 40.54 -4.86
C ILE A 358 -1.15 42.00 -5.32
N SER A 359 -2.28 42.34 -5.96
CA SER A 359 -2.58 43.71 -6.38
C SER A 359 -2.96 44.64 -5.21
N GLY A 360 -3.29 44.08 -4.04
CA GLY A 360 -3.78 44.84 -2.89
C GLY A 360 -5.27 45.14 -2.93
N GLU A 361 -6.01 44.66 -3.94
CA GLU A 361 -7.48 44.76 -3.97
C GLU A 361 -8.12 43.96 -2.84
N LEU A 362 -7.48 42.82 -2.47
CA LEU A 362 -7.92 42.01 -1.34
C LEU A 362 -6.97 42.19 -0.15
N THR A 363 -7.50 42.67 0.96
CA THR A 363 -6.72 42.89 2.19
C THR A 363 -6.47 41.57 2.95
N PRO A 364 -5.47 41.52 3.87
CA PRO A 364 -5.27 40.37 4.74
C PRO A 364 -6.49 39.97 5.59
N ASN A 365 -7.32 40.94 5.98
CA ASN A 365 -8.58 40.63 6.67
C ASN A 365 -9.62 40.10 5.70
N GLY A 366 -9.66 40.62 4.48
CA GLY A 366 -10.59 40.14 3.45
C GLY A 366 -10.34 38.66 3.09
N ILE A 367 -9.09 38.25 2.97
CA ILE A 367 -8.76 36.83 2.69
C ILE A 367 -9.16 35.90 3.86
N LYS A 368 -9.01 36.38 5.11
CA LYS A 368 -9.49 35.66 6.31
C LYS A 368 -10.99 35.46 6.33
N GLU A 369 -11.78 36.49 5.94
CA GLU A 369 -13.23 36.35 5.85
C GLU A 369 -13.65 35.33 4.77
N ILE A 370 -12.97 35.31 3.62
CA ILE A 370 -13.21 34.30 2.60
C ILE A 370 -12.90 32.89 3.17
N LEU A 371 -11.81 32.76 3.92
CA LEU A 371 -11.45 31.51 4.56
C LEU A 371 -12.51 31.06 5.57
N VAL A 372 -13.03 31.97 6.40
CA VAL A 372 -14.10 31.67 7.36
C VAL A 372 -15.30 31.04 6.64
N GLU A 373 -15.77 31.67 5.56
CA GLU A 373 -16.92 31.15 4.81
C GLU A 373 -16.61 29.76 4.21
N LYS A 374 -15.45 29.58 3.62
CA LYS A 374 -15.07 28.27 3.02
C LYS A 374 -14.93 27.15 4.03
N ILE A 375 -14.36 27.40 5.18
CA ILE A 375 -14.27 26.39 6.24
C ILE A 375 -15.66 26.14 6.81
N TRP A 376 -16.45 27.18 7.03
CA TRP A 376 -17.80 27.05 7.58
C TRP A 376 -18.72 26.21 6.67
N GLU A 377 -18.70 26.40 5.36
CA GLU A 377 -19.44 25.57 4.40
C GLU A 377 -19.25 24.07 4.65
N ILE A 378 -18.01 23.65 4.94
CA ILE A 378 -17.67 22.25 5.22
C ILE A 378 -18.11 21.84 6.62
N MET A 379 -17.81 22.66 7.62
CA MET A 379 -18.13 22.38 9.02
C MET A 379 -19.64 22.30 9.27
N ASP A 380 -20.42 23.20 8.70
CA ASP A 380 -21.90 23.21 8.82
C ASP A 380 -22.49 21.92 8.23
N LYS A 381 -21.99 21.49 7.06
CA LYS A 381 -22.39 20.22 6.45
C LYS A 381 -22.07 19.04 7.35
N ILE A 382 -20.86 19.00 7.92
CA ILE A 382 -20.43 17.93 8.83
C ILE A 382 -21.28 17.93 10.11
N GLN A 383 -21.49 19.10 10.74
CA GLN A 383 -22.29 19.23 11.96
C GLN A 383 -23.75 18.85 11.71
N THR A 384 -24.32 19.27 10.56
CA THR A 384 -25.68 18.91 10.15
C THR A 384 -25.82 17.40 9.92
N ASN A 385 -24.84 16.76 9.28
CA ASN A 385 -24.85 15.31 9.07
C ASN A 385 -24.65 14.57 10.40
N ARG A 386 -23.77 15.04 11.29
CA ARG A 386 -23.50 14.42 12.58
C ARG A 386 -24.75 14.30 13.45
N LYS A 387 -25.64 15.29 13.42
CA LYS A 387 -26.93 15.27 14.14
C LYS A 387 -27.86 14.13 13.70
N LYS A 388 -27.65 13.55 12.52
CA LYS A 388 -28.44 12.44 11.96
C LYS A 388 -27.86 11.07 12.32
N ILE A 389 -26.68 11.02 12.95
CA ILE A 389 -25.98 9.77 13.25
C ILE A 389 -26.31 9.38 14.70
N ASP A 390 -27.29 8.53 14.84
CA ASP A 390 -27.63 7.84 16.07
C ASP A 390 -26.83 6.52 16.22
N GLU A 391 -27.08 5.78 17.30
CA GLU A 391 -26.45 4.49 17.54
C GLU A 391 -26.76 3.46 16.43
N LYS A 392 -27.96 3.50 15.86
CA LYS A 392 -28.36 2.58 14.79
C LYS A 392 -27.51 2.83 13.54
N VAL A 393 -27.42 4.08 13.10
CA VAL A 393 -26.58 4.46 11.95
C VAL A 393 -25.12 4.14 12.22
N LEU A 394 -24.62 4.44 13.42
CA LEU A 394 -23.24 4.11 13.80
C LEU A 394 -22.97 2.61 13.70
N ASN A 395 -23.85 1.78 14.26
CA ASN A 395 -23.72 0.33 14.26
C ASN A 395 -23.74 -0.27 12.84
N GLU A 396 -24.44 0.33 11.88
CA GLU A 396 -24.45 -0.11 10.49
C GLU A 396 -23.03 -0.05 9.85
N TYR A 397 -22.18 0.89 10.27
CA TYR A 397 -20.79 0.98 9.82
C TYR A 397 -19.85 0.00 10.55
N TYR A 398 -20.19 -0.41 11.78
CA TYR A 398 -19.41 -1.35 12.58
C TYR A 398 -19.82 -2.82 12.37
N GLU A 399 -20.87 -3.06 11.63
CA GLU A 399 -21.38 -4.40 11.37
C GLU A 399 -20.43 -5.22 10.48
N LEU A 400 -20.19 -6.48 10.85
CA LEU A 400 -19.43 -7.44 10.05
C LEU A 400 -20.31 -7.97 8.90
N LYS A 401 -20.53 -7.16 7.89
CA LYS A 401 -21.36 -7.48 6.74
C LYS A 401 -20.53 -7.65 5.47
N PRO A 402 -20.96 -8.51 4.53
CA PRO A 402 -20.37 -8.56 3.21
C PRO A 402 -20.48 -7.20 2.50
N ILE A 403 -19.43 -6.84 1.78
CA ILE A 403 -19.45 -5.69 0.87
C ILE A 403 -19.34 -6.22 -0.55
N GLU A 404 -20.19 -5.73 -1.45
CA GLU A 404 -20.15 -6.15 -2.85
C GLU A 404 -18.84 -5.67 -3.50
N LEU A 405 -18.06 -6.64 -3.96
CA LEU A 405 -16.82 -6.38 -4.68
C LEU A 405 -17.10 -6.25 -6.18
N PRO A 406 -16.37 -5.40 -6.91
CA PRO A 406 -16.50 -5.30 -8.34
C PRO A 406 -16.27 -6.67 -8.99
N LYS A 407 -17.04 -6.95 -10.05
CA LYS A 407 -16.82 -8.16 -10.86
C LYS A 407 -15.55 -7.97 -11.70
N PRO A 408 -14.71 -9.01 -11.82
CA PRO A 408 -13.55 -8.94 -12.71
C PRO A 408 -13.96 -8.53 -14.12
N LYS A 409 -13.18 -7.69 -14.78
CA LYS A 409 -13.37 -7.40 -16.20
C LYS A 409 -13.06 -8.67 -16.99
N MET A 410 -14.07 -9.23 -17.66
CA MET A 410 -13.88 -10.37 -18.56
C MET A 410 -13.33 -9.85 -19.90
N LYS A 411 -12.15 -10.35 -20.31
CA LYS A 411 -11.66 -10.18 -21.67
C LYS A 411 -12.36 -11.21 -22.59
N GLU A 412 -12.46 -10.89 -23.86
CA GLU A 412 -12.96 -11.84 -24.85
C GLU A 412 -12.05 -13.07 -24.90
N VAL A 413 -12.67 -14.24 -24.84
CA VAL A 413 -11.98 -15.53 -24.91
C VAL A 413 -11.57 -15.77 -26.37
N ILE A 414 -10.27 -15.92 -26.62
CA ILE A 414 -9.76 -16.23 -27.96
C ILE A 414 -9.95 -17.70 -28.30
N PRO A 415 -9.96 -18.10 -29.61
CA PRO A 415 -10.21 -19.49 -30.01
C PRO A 415 -9.30 -20.52 -29.34
N GLU A 416 -8.00 -20.24 -29.25
CA GLU A 416 -7.00 -21.15 -28.65
C GLU A 416 -7.24 -21.37 -27.15
N GLU A 417 -7.67 -20.31 -26.46
CA GLU A 417 -8.04 -20.33 -25.05
C GLU A 417 -9.33 -21.11 -24.84
N LYS A 418 -10.31 -20.92 -25.71
CA LYS A 418 -11.56 -21.68 -25.69
C LYS A 418 -11.31 -23.18 -25.85
N GLU A 419 -10.49 -23.56 -26.81
CA GLU A 419 -10.11 -24.97 -27.03
C GLU A 419 -9.43 -25.57 -25.78
N LEU A 420 -8.62 -24.78 -25.07
CA LEU A 420 -8.03 -25.21 -23.81
C LEU A 420 -9.11 -25.48 -22.75
N TYR A 421 -10.05 -24.55 -22.60
CA TYR A 421 -11.13 -24.69 -21.60
C TYR A 421 -12.05 -25.87 -21.91
N ASP A 422 -12.47 -26.02 -23.16
CA ASP A 422 -13.28 -27.15 -23.61
C ASP A 422 -12.58 -28.50 -23.30
N LEU A 423 -11.24 -28.53 -23.42
CA LEU A 423 -10.44 -29.71 -23.09
C LEU A 423 -10.35 -29.96 -21.58
N LEU A 424 -10.12 -28.92 -20.77
CA LEU A 424 -10.08 -29.01 -19.31
C LEU A 424 -11.43 -29.47 -18.76
N ASP A 425 -12.52 -28.93 -19.28
CA ASP A 425 -13.90 -29.32 -18.91
C ASP A 425 -14.18 -30.77 -19.30
N LYS A 426 -13.80 -31.19 -20.51
CA LYS A 426 -13.90 -32.59 -20.96
C LYS A 426 -13.20 -33.56 -20.00
N TYR A 427 -12.08 -33.15 -19.44
CA TYR A 427 -11.32 -33.96 -18.45
C TYR A 427 -11.80 -33.73 -17.02
N ASN A 428 -12.88 -32.98 -16.79
CA ASN A 428 -13.38 -32.61 -15.48
C ASN A 428 -12.29 -32.02 -14.57
N ILE A 429 -11.56 -31.04 -15.12
CA ILE A 429 -10.51 -30.28 -14.44
C ILE A 429 -11.04 -28.87 -14.15
N LYS A 430 -11.17 -28.52 -12.87
CA LYS A 430 -11.61 -27.17 -12.47
C LYS A 430 -10.51 -26.16 -12.73
N HIS A 431 -10.81 -25.15 -13.51
CA HIS A 431 -9.87 -24.10 -13.86
C HIS A 431 -10.42 -22.69 -13.58
N VAL A 432 -9.51 -21.74 -13.40
CA VAL A 432 -9.84 -20.31 -13.26
C VAL A 432 -8.81 -19.52 -14.05
N THR A 433 -9.25 -18.63 -14.92
CA THR A 433 -8.37 -17.74 -15.67
C THR A 433 -8.45 -16.33 -15.12
N LYS A 434 -7.27 -15.73 -14.90
CA LYS A 434 -7.10 -14.34 -14.57
C LYS A 434 -6.48 -13.60 -15.75
N TYR A 435 -7.16 -12.56 -16.22
CA TYR A 435 -6.63 -11.66 -17.24
C TYR A 435 -5.81 -10.54 -16.59
N HIS A 436 -4.73 -10.15 -17.25
CA HIS A 436 -3.76 -9.16 -16.78
C HIS A 436 -3.10 -8.44 -17.95
N SER A 437 -2.28 -7.43 -17.70
CA SER A 437 -1.41 -6.83 -18.71
C SER A 437 -0.29 -7.80 -19.10
N ILE A 438 0.29 -7.62 -20.29
CA ILE A 438 1.44 -8.44 -20.71
C ILE A 438 2.57 -8.27 -19.69
N ILE A 439 3.04 -9.38 -19.16
CA ILE A 439 4.10 -9.43 -18.15
C ILE A 439 5.47 -9.42 -18.84
N SER A 440 6.36 -8.57 -18.38
CA SER A 440 7.70 -8.39 -18.95
C SER A 440 8.83 -8.41 -17.90
N THR A 441 8.50 -8.39 -16.61
CA THR A 441 9.48 -8.36 -15.51
C THR A 441 9.18 -9.42 -14.45
N ILE A 442 10.22 -9.82 -13.70
CA ILE A 442 10.10 -10.81 -12.62
C ILE A 442 9.13 -10.32 -11.54
N ASP A 443 9.22 -9.05 -11.15
CA ASP A 443 8.33 -8.45 -10.15
C ASP A 443 6.84 -8.55 -10.54
N GLN A 444 6.53 -8.48 -11.83
CA GLN A 444 5.16 -8.64 -12.33
C GLN A 444 4.67 -10.10 -12.22
N PHE A 445 5.56 -11.08 -12.36
CA PHE A 445 5.23 -12.49 -12.10
C PHE A 445 4.95 -12.72 -10.62
N GLU A 446 5.78 -12.18 -9.72
CA GLU A 446 5.56 -12.26 -8.27
C GLU A 446 4.23 -11.62 -7.86
N ASP A 447 3.91 -10.43 -8.37
CA ASP A 447 2.63 -9.77 -8.15
C ASP A 447 1.44 -10.64 -8.62
N LEU A 448 1.58 -11.29 -9.77
CA LEU A 448 0.54 -12.16 -10.32
C LEU A 448 0.37 -13.44 -9.49
N GLU A 449 1.45 -14.08 -9.04
CA GLU A 449 1.42 -15.27 -8.15
C GLU A 449 0.65 -14.97 -6.86
N GLN A 450 0.89 -13.79 -6.27
CA GLN A 450 0.16 -13.33 -5.08
C GLN A 450 -1.34 -13.14 -5.37
N LYS A 451 -1.66 -12.53 -6.52
CA LYS A 451 -3.06 -12.28 -6.94
C LYS A 451 -3.85 -13.55 -7.25
N ILE A 452 -3.18 -14.62 -7.72
CA ILE A 452 -3.84 -15.91 -8.04
C ILE A 452 -3.69 -16.93 -6.91
N ASN A 453 -2.88 -16.65 -5.91
CA ASN A 453 -2.49 -17.58 -4.85
C ASN A 453 -2.01 -18.92 -5.42
N GLY A 454 -1.06 -18.87 -6.34
CA GLY A 454 -0.54 -20.03 -7.06
C GLY A 454 0.90 -19.88 -7.49
N THR A 455 1.49 -20.94 -8.03
CA THR A 455 2.85 -20.96 -8.58
C THR A 455 2.79 -20.83 -10.09
N ILE A 456 3.44 -19.83 -10.67
CA ILE A 456 3.51 -19.68 -12.13
C ILE A 456 4.57 -20.64 -12.67
N CYS A 457 4.15 -21.43 -13.65
CA CYS A 457 4.96 -22.45 -14.29
C CYS A 457 5.08 -22.20 -15.79
N LYS A 458 6.24 -22.56 -16.32
CA LYS A 458 6.53 -22.55 -17.76
C LYS A 458 6.92 -23.93 -18.26
N GLY A 459 6.63 -24.20 -19.53
CA GLY A 459 7.02 -25.42 -20.22
C GLY A 459 8.23 -25.19 -21.10
N LEU A 460 9.29 -25.92 -20.85
CA LEU A 460 10.52 -25.92 -21.65
C LEU A 460 10.56 -27.13 -22.58
N LEU A 461 10.72 -26.89 -23.88
CA LEU A 461 10.93 -27.95 -24.85
C LEU A 461 12.44 -28.22 -24.99
N LEU A 462 12.86 -29.43 -24.66
CA LEU A 462 14.25 -29.87 -24.71
C LEU A 462 14.44 -30.92 -25.81
N LYS A 463 15.49 -30.79 -26.63
CA LYS A 463 15.85 -31.73 -27.69
C LYS A 463 16.85 -32.76 -27.17
N ALA A 464 16.46 -34.03 -27.19
CA ALA A 464 17.31 -35.17 -27.00
C ALA A 464 17.70 -35.82 -28.34
N LYS A 465 18.49 -36.88 -28.35
CA LYS A 465 18.89 -37.59 -29.57
C LYS A 465 17.69 -38.21 -30.30
N GLU A 466 16.72 -38.75 -29.54
CA GLU A 466 15.64 -39.60 -30.03
C GLU A 466 14.29 -38.84 -30.18
N GLY A 467 14.21 -37.59 -29.71
CA GLY A 467 12.98 -36.79 -29.77
C GLY A 467 13.01 -35.61 -28.82
N TYR A 468 11.87 -35.23 -28.31
CA TYR A 468 11.73 -34.06 -27.42
C TYR A 468 11.27 -34.48 -26.04
N ILE A 469 11.71 -33.69 -25.03
CA ILE A 469 11.29 -33.79 -23.63
C ILE A 469 10.64 -32.46 -23.27
N TYR A 470 9.48 -32.51 -22.65
CA TYR A 470 8.81 -31.32 -22.16
C TYR A 470 9.01 -31.20 -20.67
N TYR A 471 9.67 -30.12 -20.20
CA TYR A 471 10.02 -29.92 -18.81
C TYR A 471 9.22 -28.76 -18.22
N ILE A 472 8.36 -29.06 -17.27
CA ILE A 472 7.53 -28.09 -16.55
C ILE A 472 8.27 -27.66 -15.30
N ILE A 473 8.54 -26.37 -15.19
CA ILE A 473 9.29 -25.76 -14.09
C ILE A 473 8.58 -24.51 -13.56
N ASN A 474 8.93 -24.14 -12.33
CA ASN A 474 8.57 -22.81 -11.80
C ASN A 474 9.23 -21.71 -12.63
N GLU A 475 8.52 -20.59 -12.87
CA GLU A 475 9.04 -19.46 -13.66
C GLU A 475 10.39 -18.93 -13.16
N HIS A 476 10.61 -18.95 -11.86
CA HIS A 476 11.85 -18.47 -11.22
C HIS A 476 13.02 -19.48 -11.29
N THR A 477 12.78 -20.72 -11.74
CA THR A 477 13.82 -21.76 -11.78
C THR A 477 14.74 -21.56 -12.98
N THR A 478 16.07 -21.60 -12.70
CA THR A 478 17.11 -21.64 -13.73
C THR A 478 17.56 -23.09 -13.96
N VAL A 479 17.45 -23.56 -15.18
CA VAL A 479 17.78 -24.95 -15.54
C VAL A 479 19.25 -25.11 -15.92
N ASN A 480 19.95 -26.01 -15.23
CA ASN A 480 21.28 -26.47 -15.66
C ASN A 480 21.13 -27.71 -16.55
N ILE A 481 21.16 -27.50 -17.87
CA ILE A 481 21.00 -28.57 -18.87
C ILE A 481 22.02 -29.72 -18.72
N LYS A 482 23.25 -29.42 -18.31
CA LYS A 482 24.31 -30.49 -18.16
C LYS A 482 23.97 -31.39 -16.96
N LEU A 483 23.55 -30.82 -15.86
CA LEU A 483 23.12 -31.60 -14.68
C LEU A 483 21.86 -32.41 -14.99
N LEU A 484 20.89 -31.80 -15.66
CA LEU A 484 19.65 -32.45 -16.08
C LEU A 484 19.92 -33.61 -17.04
N ALA A 485 20.82 -33.45 -18.02
CA ALA A 485 21.22 -34.53 -18.93
C ALA A 485 21.85 -35.69 -18.16
N LYS A 486 22.70 -35.38 -17.15
CA LYS A 486 23.34 -36.41 -16.31
C LYS A 486 22.30 -37.17 -15.46
N SER A 487 21.35 -36.50 -14.85
CA SER A 487 20.28 -37.14 -14.04
C SER A 487 19.40 -38.06 -14.90
N LEU A 488 19.13 -37.66 -16.14
CA LEU A 488 18.35 -38.44 -17.10
C LEU A 488 19.16 -39.49 -17.86
N LYS A 489 20.49 -39.61 -17.60
CA LYS A 489 21.43 -40.50 -18.31
C LYS A 489 21.46 -40.32 -19.83
N LEU A 490 21.21 -39.07 -20.28
CA LEU A 490 21.20 -38.69 -21.70
C LEU A 490 22.58 -38.19 -22.14
N LYS A 491 23.02 -38.63 -23.32
CA LYS A 491 24.29 -38.16 -23.91
C LYS A 491 24.19 -36.76 -24.50
N VAL A 492 23.00 -36.39 -24.99
CA VAL A 492 22.73 -35.07 -25.60
C VAL A 492 21.42 -34.56 -25.09
N LEU A 493 21.45 -33.35 -24.55
CA LEU A 493 20.26 -32.58 -24.18
C LEU A 493 20.55 -31.12 -24.43
N ARG A 494 19.64 -30.40 -25.10
CA ARG A 494 19.73 -28.95 -25.35
C ARG A 494 18.34 -28.31 -25.41
N PHE A 495 18.26 -27.02 -25.26
CA PHE A 495 16.99 -26.28 -25.52
C PHE A 495 16.62 -26.44 -26.99
N ALA A 496 15.33 -26.64 -27.27
CA ALA A 496 14.82 -26.61 -28.62
C ALA A 496 14.83 -25.17 -29.16
N GLU A 497 14.97 -25.03 -30.45
CA GLU A 497 14.95 -23.75 -31.15
C GLU A 497 13.53 -23.16 -31.14
N SER A 498 13.41 -21.82 -31.25
CA SER A 498 12.13 -21.11 -31.21
C SER A 498 11.15 -21.59 -32.29
N ASP A 499 11.66 -21.89 -33.50
CA ASP A 499 10.84 -22.41 -34.59
C ASP A 499 10.26 -23.79 -34.28
N THR A 500 10.99 -24.61 -33.51
CA THR A 500 10.50 -25.91 -33.04
C THR A 500 9.33 -25.78 -32.08
N TYR A 501 9.37 -24.78 -31.16
CA TYR A 501 8.24 -24.47 -30.30
C TYR A 501 7.00 -24.11 -31.13
N GLN A 502 7.17 -23.27 -32.15
CA GLN A 502 6.08 -22.87 -33.02
C GLN A 502 5.52 -24.06 -33.83
N GLN A 503 6.38 -24.96 -34.27
CA GLN A 503 5.96 -26.14 -35.05
C GLN A 503 5.19 -27.16 -34.18
N ILE A 504 5.69 -27.47 -32.97
CA ILE A 504 5.15 -28.53 -32.12
C ILE A 504 4.05 -28.01 -31.20
N LEU A 505 4.29 -26.89 -30.52
CA LEU A 505 3.44 -26.39 -29.46
C LEU A 505 2.52 -25.23 -29.90
N LYS A 506 2.70 -24.70 -31.11
CA LYS A 506 1.96 -23.56 -31.66
C LYS A 506 2.03 -22.29 -30.81
N VAL A 507 3.08 -22.16 -30.00
CA VAL A 507 3.32 -20.99 -29.14
C VAL A 507 4.74 -20.46 -29.31
N ASN A 508 4.95 -19.20 -28.96
CA ASN A 508 6.26 -18.59 -28.95
C ASN A 508 6.96 -18.88 -27.61
N SER A 509 8.17 -19.44 -27.69
CA SER A 509 8.97 -19.83 -26.51
C SER A 509 9.34 -18.68 -25.56
N LYS A 510 9.40 -17.44 -26.07
CA LYS A 510 9.78 -16.26 -25.29
C LYS A 510 8.60 -15.51 -24.68
N THR A 511 7.47 -15.51 -25.39
CA THR A 511 6.33 -14.67 -25.01
C THR A 511 5.13 -15.48 -24.46
N CYS A 512 5.09 -16.79 -24.71
CA CYS A 512 4.03 -17.66 -24.22
C CYS A 512 4.51 -19.11 -23.97
N PRO A 513 5.45 -19.35 -23.01
CA PRO A 513 5.93 -20.71 -22.69
C PRO A 513 4.89 -21.48 -21.84
N SER A 514 3.66 -21.55 -22.31
CA SER A 514 2.53 -22.15 -21.58
C SER A 514 2.68 -23.65 -21.38
N ILE A 515 2.47 -24.14 -20.16
CA ILE A 515 2.44 -25.59 -19.88
C ILE A 515 1.28 -26.29 -20.60
N PHE A 516 0.21 -25.55 -20.90
CA PHE A 516 -0.96 -26.08 -21.61
C PHE A 516 -0.73 -26.25 -23.13
N ALA A 517 0.34 -25.69 -23.68
CA ALA A 517 0.65 -25.74 -25.11
C ALA A 517 0.95 -27.17 -25.60
N ILE A 518 1.27 -28.10 -24.70
CA ILE A 518 1.52 -29.51 -25.00
C ILE A 518 0.32 -30.20 -25.70
N LYS A 519 -0.92 -29.66 -25.53
CA LYS A 519 -2.10 -30.15 -26.25
C LYS A 519 -1.96 -30.10 -27.78
N ASN A 520 -1.07 -29.25 -28.27
CA ASN A 520 -0.85 -29.03 -29.70
C ASN A 520 0.14 -29.99 -30.33
N ASP A 521 0.81 -30.88 -29.55
CA ASP A 521 1.72 -31.93 -30.06
C ASP A 521 0.91 -33.10 -30.64
N ASN A 522 0.25 -32.86 -31.75
CA ASN A 522 -0.61 -33.85 -32.42
C ASN A 522 0.21 -35.04 -32.98
N GLU A 523 1.47 -34.82 -33.33
CA GLU A 523 2.33 -35.85 -33.92
C GLU A 523 3.08 -36.66 -32.84
N LYS A 524 2.84 -36.40 -31.54
CA LYS A 524 3.50 -37.09 -30.42
C LYS A 524 5.05 -37.07 -30.49
N LYS A 525 5.60 -35.92 -30.88
CA LYS A 525 7.06 -35.68 -30.91
C LYS A 525 7.68 -35.56 -29.53
N ILE A 526 6.88 -35.25 -28.53
CA ILE A 526 7.30 -35.21 -27.13
C ILE A 526 7.21 -36.63 -26.56
N MET A 527 8.36 -37.20 -26.24
CA MET A 527 8.47 -38.57 -25.73
C MET A 527 8.14 -38.68 -24.25
N LYS A 528 8.40 -37.62 -23.48
CA LYS A 528 8.34 -37.63 -22.02
C LYS A 528 8.06 -36.24 -21.48
N VAL A 529 7.31 -36.18 -20.38
CA VAL A 529 7.08 -34.93 -19.62
C VAL A 529 7.74 -35.04 -18.25
N LEU A 530 8.51 -34.02 -17.90
CA LEU A 530 9.15 -33.87 -16.59
C LEU A 530 8.48 -32.75 -15.82
N ILE A 531 8.28 -32.95 -14.52
CA ILE A 531 7.78 -31.93 -13.59
C ILE A 531 8.84 -31.70 -12.51
N ASP A 532 9.23 -30.45 -12.30
CA ASP A 532 10.21 -30.06 -11.30
C ASP A 532 9.64 -30.23 -9.88
N ASP A 533 10.37 -30.92 -9.00
CA ASP A 533 9.97 -31.13 -7.60
C ASP A 533 9.94 -29.84 -6.77
N ASN A 534 10.52 -28.73 -7.25
CA ASN A 534 10.45 -27.42 -6.60
C ASN A 534 9.09 -26.71 -6.80
N ILE A 535 8.18 -27.28 -7.59
CA ILE A 535 6.81 -26.76 -7.70
C ILE A 535 6.04 -27.13 -6.44
N ASP A 536 5.51 -26.14 -5.71
CA ASP A 536 4.77 -26.35 -4.47
C ASP A 536 3.45 -27.11 -4.73
N LYS A 537 3.41 -28.35 -4.25
CA LYS A 537 2.28 -29.27 -4.45
C LYS A 537 1.01 -28.85 -3.69
N ASN A 538 1.12 -27.91 -2.75
CA ASN A 538 0.00 -27.40 -1.96
C ASN A 538 -0.63 -26.12 -2.58
N LYS A 539 -0.02 -25.61 -3.64
CA LYS A 539 -0.52 -24.44 -4.38
C LYS A 539 -1.10 -24.84 -5.73
N ARG A 540 -1.93 -23.95 -6.25
CA ARG A 540 -2.39 -24.08 -7.65
C ARG A 540 -1.21 -23.89 -8.60
N VAL A 541 -1.22 -24.65 -9.69
CA VAL A 541 -0.28 -24.47 -10.80
C VAL A 541 -0.93 -23.52 -11.81
N CYS A 542 -0.20 -22.49 -12.16
CA CYS A 542 -0.63 -21.41 -13.01
C CYS A 542 0.26 -21.31 -14.24
N SER A 543 -0.32 -21.10 -15.41
CA SER A 543 0.44 -20.84 -16.64
C SER A 543 -0.41 -20.01 -17.62
N LEU A 544 0.25 -19.38 -18.59
CA LEU A 544 -0.42 -18.62 -19.63
C LEU A 544 -1.48 -19.48 -20.35
N ALA A 545 -2.67 -18.95 -20.50
CA ALA A 545 -3.83 -19.60 -21.13
C ALA A 545 -3.74 -19.58 -22.68
N LEU A 546 -2.57 -19.89 -23.24
CA LEU A 546 -2.25 -19.80 -24.68
C LEU A 546 -2.34 -18.37 -25.23
N ARG A 547 -2.37 -17.39 -24.34
CA ARG A 547 -2.31 -15.94 -24.61
C ARG A 547 -1.37 -15.24 -23.62
N GLN A 548 -0.83 -14.07 -23.98
CA GLN A 548 0.18 -13.38 -23.17
C GLN A 548 -0.41 -12.59 -21.99
N ASP A 549 -1.71 -12.31 -22.02
CA ASP A 549 -2.41 -11.45 -21.08
C ASP A 549 -3.53 -12.18 -20.30
N GLY A 550 -3.41 -13.49 -20.18
CA GLY A 550 -4.30 -14.34 -19.41
C GLY A 550 -3.57 -15.57 -18.86
N THR A 551 -3.73 -15.82 -17.56
CA THR A 551 -3.13 -16.97 -16.87
C THR A 551 -4.22 -17.88 -16.33
N CYS A 552 -4.20 -19.13 -16.76
CA CYS A 552 -5.08 -20.20 -16.29
C CYS A 552 -4.43 -20.92 -15.11
N SER A 553 -5.21 -21.23 -14.09
CA SER A 553 -4.78 -21.95 -12.88
C SER A 553 -5.61 -23.20 -12.64
N ILE A 554 -4.95 -24.30 -12.29
CA ILE A 554 -5.55 -25.59 -11.94
C ILE A 554 -4.90 -26.13 -10.66
N GLU A 555 -5.49 -27.13 -9.99
CA GLU A 555 -4.87 -27.79 -8.85
C GLU A 555 -3.64 -28.59 -9.28
N TYR A 556 -2.64 -28.74 -8.39
CA TYR A 556 -1.40 -29.48 -8.74
C TYR A 556 -1.68 -30.90 -9.26
N ASN A 557 -2.59 -31.62 -8.63
CA ASN A 557 -2.92 -33.00 -9.06
C ASN A 557 -3.63 -33.04 -10.42
N ASP A 558 -4.29 -31.96 -10.79
CA ASP A 558 -5.00 -31.85 -12.07
C ASP A 558 -4.04 -31.65 -13.24
N ILE A 559 -2.81 -31.14 -13.02
CA ILE A 559 -1.79 -31.11 -14.07
C ILE A 559 -1.36 -32.52 -14.46
N ILE A 560 -1.16 -33.41 -13.47
CA ILE A 560 -0.80 -34.81 -13.74
C ILE A 560 -1.95 -35.51 -14.48
N LYS A 561 -3.19 -35.24 -14.07
CA LYS A 561 -4.39 -35.75 -14.75
C LYS A 561 -4.45 -35.26 -16.21
N TYR A 562 -4.28 -33.95 -16.43
CA TYR A 562 -4.24 -33.33 -17.76
C TYR A 562 -3.24 -33.99 -18.69
N LEU A 563 -2.00 -34.20 -18.22
CA LEU A 563 -0.94 -34.82 -19.01
C LEU A 563 -1.20 -36.30 -19.31
N LYS A 564 -1.77 -37.04 -18.36
CA LYS A 564 -2.16 -38.45 -18.55
C LYS A 564 -3.32 -38.60 -19.55
N GLU A 565 -4.32 -37.72 -19.47
CA GLU A 565 -5.44 -37.70 -20.44
C GLU A 565 -4.93 -37.38 -21.86
N LEU A 566 -3.89 -36.57 -21.96
CA LEU A 566 -3.15 -36.35 -23.21
C LEU A 566 -2.18 -37.51 -23.56
N GLN A 567 -2.18 -38.63 -22.82
CA GLN A 567 -1.37 -39.83 -23.06
C GLN A 567 0.14 -39.59 -22.99
N TYR A 568 0.62 -38.73 -22.08
CA TYR A 568 2.05 -38.58 -21.83
C TYR A 568 2.51 -39.32 -20.57
N GLU A 569 3.71 -39.89 -20.65
CA GLU A 569 4.40 -40.37 -19.47
C GLU A 569 4.96 -39.19 -18.68
N VAL A 570 4.64 -39.15 -17.38
CA VAL A 570 5.02 -38.05 -16.48
C VAL A 570 6.01 -38.55 -15.44
N GLN A 571 7.12 -37.86 -15.27
CA GLN A 571 8.14 -38.13 -14.26
C GLN A 571 8.39 -36.87 -13.43
N ASN A 572 8.41 -36.99 -12.11
CA ASN A 572 8.88 -35.93 -11.21
C ASN A 572 10.40 -35.99 -11.09
N LEU A 573 11.05 -34.81 -10.96
CA LEU A 573 12.50 -34.64 -10.89
C LEU A 573 12.90 -33.72 -9.75
#